data_185281d15b4991f77c62a61e28b1176b
#
_entry.id   185281d15b4991f77c62a61e28b1176b
#
_cell.length_a   1.000
_cell.length_b   1.000
_cell.length_c   1.000
_cell.angle_alpha   90.00
_cell.angle_beta   90.00
_cell.angle_gamma   90.00
#
_symmetry.space_group_name_H-M   'P 1'
#
loop_
_entity.id
_entity.type
_entity.pdbx_description
1 polymer ?
#
loop_
_entity_poly.entity_id
_entity_poly.type
_entity_poly.pdbx_seq_one_letter_code
_entity_poly.pdbx_strand_id
1 'polypeptide(L)'
;KNILHQATTDVIELDKNVAIVEFYPPQSWIGKNLAQLKLRQNYNLNIIGFRENPDGVLNIDTPPSYIFKDKELLMAVVDSQTFDHFEDITK
;
A
#
# COMPACT_ATOMS: atom_id res chain seq x y z
N LYS A 1 -18.25 8.37 -4.67
CA LYS A 1 -18.36 7.15 -3.94
C LYS A 1 -17.10 6.91 -3.13
N ASN A 2 -17.26 6.86 -1.84
CA ASN A 2 -16.14 6.78 -0.93
C ASN A 2 -16.23 5.50 -0.13
N ILE A 3 -15.45 4.51 -0.56
CA ILE A 3 -15.32 3.28 0.19
C ILE A 3 -13.89 3.20 0.67
N LEU A 4 -13.71 3.35 1.96
CA LEU A 4 -12.40 3.22 2.59
C LEU A 4 -12.36 1.91 3.34
N HIS A 5 -11.33 1.14 3.09
CA HIS A 5 -11.05 -0.05 3.87
C HIS A 5 -10.47 0.37 5.22
N GLN A 6 -10.57 -0.49 6.20
CA GLN A 6 -10.19 -0.15 7.57
C GLN A 6 -8.76 0.38 7.67
N ALA A 7 -7.82 -0.17 6.91
CA ALA A 7 -6.42 0.25 6.94
C ALA A 7 -6.12 1.42 6.02
N THR A 8 -7.04 1.76 5.12
CA THR A 8 -6.83 2.77 4.10
C THR A 8 -7.13 4.14 4.65
N THR A 9 -6.19 5.07 4.50
CA THR A 9 -6.36 6.45 4.98
C THR A 9 -6.73 7.42 3.87
N ASP A 10 -6.40 7.08 2.61
CA ASP A 10 -6.71 7.95 1.49
C ASP A 10 -6.73 7.16 0.19
N VAL A 11 -7.55 7.61 -0.76
CA VAL A 11 -7.66 7.01 -2.08
C VAL A 11 -7.76 8.12 -3.12
N ILE A 12 -6.91 8.05 -4.14
CA ILE A 12 -6.94 8.99 -5.26
C ILE A 12 -7.15 8.19 -6.53
N GLU A 13 -8.34 8.32 -7.13
CA GLU A 13 -8.64 7.65 -8.39
C GLU A 13 -7.97 8.42 -9.53
N LEU A 14 -7.14 7.74 -10.31
CA LEU A 14 -6.50 8.34 -11.48
C LEU A 14 -7.37 8.17 -12.73
N ASP A 15 -8.05 7.03 -12.83
CA ASP A 15 -9.08 6.78 -13.84
C ASP A 15 -9.94 5.60 -13.36
N LYS A 16 -10.73 4.99 -14.26
CA LYS A 16 -11.61 3.87 -13.89
C LYS A 16 -10.87 2.66 -13.36
N ASN A 17 -9.62 2.49 -13.77
CA ASN A 17 -8.91 1.24 -13.53
C ASN A 17 -7.72 1.38 -12.61
N VAL A 18 -7.31 2.60 -12.27
CA VAL A 18 -6.08 2.81 -11.51
C VAL A 18 -6.33 3.83 -10.42
N ALA A 19 -5.85 3.50 -9.22
CA ALA A 19 -5.91 4.41 -8.08
C ALA A 19 -4.60 4.37 -7.31
N ILE A 20 -4.33 5.46 -6.62
CA ILE A 20 -3.28 5.51 -5.61
C ILE A 20 -3.97 5.37 -4.27
N VAL A 21 -3.48 4.45 -3.44
CA VAL A 21 -4.01 4.23 -2.09
C VAL A 21 -2.93 4.49 -1.07
N GLU A 22 -3.32 5.11 0.04
CA GLU A 22 -2.44 5.26 1.19
C GLU A 22 -3.02 4.45 2.33
N PHE A 23 -2.18 3.65 3.00
CA PHE A 23 -2.67 2.70 3.99
C PHE A 23 -1.56 2.27 4.94
N TYR A 24 -1.97 1.75 6.09
CA TYR A 24 -1.03 1.16 7.03
C TYR A 24 -0.81 -0.31 6.67
N PRO A 25 0.42 -0.82 6.82
CA PRO A 25 0.68 -2.23 6.53
C PRO A 25 -0.03 -3.12 7.54
N PRO A 26 -0.52 -4.29 7.09
CA PRO A 26 -1.09 -5.26 8.04
C PRO A 26 0.02 -5.88 8.89
N GLN A 27 -0.37 -6.42 10.03
CA GLN A 27 0.60 -7.04 10.94
C GLN A 27 1.41 -8.16 10.29
N SER A 28 0.79 -8.87 9.36
CA SER A 28 1.47 -9.98 8.66
C SER A 28 2.64 -9.53 7.79
N TRP A 29 2.70 -8.23 7.45
CA TRP A 29 3.81 -7.71 6.64
C TRP A 29 4.95 -7.17 7.49
N ILE A 30 4.70 -6.85 8.75
CA ILE A 30 5.69 -6.17 9.60
C ILE A 30 6.91 -7.05 9.78
N GLY A 31 8.08 -6.47 9.58
CA GLY A 31 9.35 -7.18 9.70
C GLY A 31 9.79 -7.93 8.45
N LYS A 32 8.92 -8.01 7.44
CA LYS A 32 9.25 -8.63 6.16
C LYS A 32 9.69 -7.56 5.18
N ASN A 33 10.47 -7.96 4.19
CA ASN A 33 10.88 -7.00 3.17
C ASN A 33 9.98 -7.07 1.93
N LEU A 34 10.11 -6.08 1.08
CA LEU A 34 9.28 -5.95 -0.10
C LEU A 34 9.42 -7.16 -1.04
N ALA A 35 10.64 -7.66 -1.21
CA ALA A 35 10.89 -8.82 -2.07
C ALA A 35 10.20 -10.09 -1.57
N GLN A 36 10.14 -10.28 -0.25
CA GLN A 36 9.53 -11.47 0.34
C GLN A 36 8.03 -11.54 0.09
N LEU A 37 7.37 -10.40 0.11
CA LEU A 37 5.91 -10.37 0.00
C LEU A 37 5.40 -10.52 -1.43
N LYS A 38 6.24 -10.23 -2.42
CA LYS A 38 5.88 -10.38 -3.84
C LYS A 38 4.54 -9.73 -4.17
N LEU A 39 4.33 -8.52 -3.66
CA LEU A 39 3.04 -7.85 -3.79
C LEU A 39 2.68 -7.56 -5.23
N ARG A 40 3.67 -7.19 -6.02
CA ARG A 40 3.46 -6.88 -7.43
C ARG A 40 3.10 -8.13 -8.22
N GLN A 41 3.81 -9.23 -7.97
CA GLN A 41 3.58 -10.49 -8.68
C GLN A 41 2.27 -11.13 -8.30
N ASN A 42 1.93 -11.08 -7.01
CA ASN A 42 0.75 -11.79 -6.51
C ASN A 42 -0.53 -10.98 -6.63
N TYR A 43 -0.45 -9.66 -6.52
CA TYR A 43 -1.64 -8.82 -6.40
C TYR A 43 -1.65 -7.62 -7.34
N ASN A 44 -0.60 -7.42 -8.11
CA ASN A 44 -0.44 -6.22 -8.94
C ASN A 44 -0.51 -4.94 -8.09
N LEU A 45 0.05 -5.02 -6.90
CA LEU A 45 0.10 -3.91 -5.95
C LEU A 45 1.51 -3.36 -5.94
N ASN A 46 1.67 -2.10 -6.34
CA ASN A 46 2.97 -1.47 -6.49
C ASN A 46 3.18 -0.43 -5.41
N ILE A 47 4.07 -0.72 -4.47
CA ILE A 47 4.44 0.25 -3.44
C ILE A 47 5.31 1.31 -4.08
N ILE A 48 4.90 2.57 -3.99
CA ILE A 48 5.63 3.69 -4.59
C ILE A 48 6.27 4.60 -3.56
N GLY A 49 5.94 4.44 -2.29
CA GLY A 49 6.55 5.26 -1.26
C GLY A 49 6.02 4.96 0.12
N PHE A 50 6.60 5.65 1.08
CA PHE A 50 6.14 5.56 2.48
C PHE A 50 6.42 6.87 3.19
N ARG A 51 5.72 7.09 4.30
CA ARG A 51 6.00 8.20 5.21
C ARG A 51 5.77 7.74 6.64
N GLU A 52 6.49 8.36 7.57
CA GLU A 52 6.47 7.94 8.97
C GLU A 52 5.16 8.29 9.68
N ASN A 53 4.47 9.30 9.19
CA ASN A 53 3.20 9.73 9.74
C ASN A 53 2.45 10.53 8.68
N PRO A 54 1.16 10.85 8.89
CA PRO A 54 0.36 11.53 7.88
C PRO A 54 0.92 12.89 7.43
N ASP A 55 1.68 13.55 8.29
CA ASP A 55 2.28 14.85 7.96
C ASP A 55 3.72 14.73 7.53
N GLY A 56 4.26 13.52 7.47
CA GLY A 56 5.65 13.29 7.14
C GLY A 56 5.95 13.45 5.66
N VAL A 57 7.22 13.58 5.35
CA VAL A 57 7.69 13.66 3.96
C VAL A 57 7.57 12.29 3.31
N LEU A 58 6.99 12.26 2.11
CA LEU A 58 6.89 11.02 1.35
C LEU A 58 8.27 10.63 0.83
N ASN A 59 8.69 9.41 1.15
CA ASN A 59 9.94 8.85 0.69
C ASN A 59 9.61 7.84 -0.41
N ILE A 60 10.17 8.03 -1.60
CA ILE A 60 9.90 7.16 -2.73
C ILE A 60 11.01 6.13 -2.97
N ASP A 61 11.96 6.03 -2.08
CA ASP A 61 13.01 5.03 -2.15
C ASP A 61 12.56 3.75 -1.47
N THR A 62 12.00 2.84 -2.25
CA THR A 62 11.47 1.57 -1.75
C THR A 62 12.15 0.40 -2.47
N PRO A 63 13.41 0.10 -2.13
CA PRO A 63 14.13 -1.01 -2.74
C PRO A 63 13.54 -2.35 -2.30
N PRO A 64 13.89 -3.45 -2.96
CA PRO A 64 13.42 -4.79 -2.54
C PRO A 64 13.74 -5.13 -1.11
N SER A 65 14.78 -4.53 -0.54
CA SER A 65 15.19 -4.75 0.84
C SER A 65 14.43 -3.90 1.86
N TYR A 66 13.55 -3.01 1.40
CA TYR A 66 12.75 -2.19 2.31
C TYR A 66 11.95 -3.09 3.25
N ILE A 67 12.05 -2.83 4.55
CA ILE A 67 11.37 -3.63 5.58
C ILE A 67 10.15 -2.86 6.09
N PHE A 68 9.00 -3.53 6.06
CA PHE A 68 7.75 -2.90 6.53
C PHE A 68 7.78 -2.72 8.03
N LYS A 69 7.38 -1.53 8.47
CA LYS A 69 7.37 -1.15 9.89
C LYS A 69 5.96 -0.75 10.30
N ASP A 70 5.65 -1.04 11.54
CA ASP A 70 4.36 -0.65 12.11
C ASP A 70 4.23 0.88 12.09
N LYS A 71 3.03 1.35 11.84
CA LYS A 71 2.67 2.78 11.86
C LYS A 71 3.31 3.62 10.74
N GLU A 72 3.98 3.00 9.80
CA GLU A 72 4.48 3.69 8.62
C GLU A 72 3.40 3.64 7.54
N LEU A 73 3.02 4.80 7.02
CA LEU A 73 2.04 4.87 5.96
C LEU A 73 2.68 4.50 4.62
N LEU A 74 2.05 3.59 3.92
CA LEU A 74 2.48 3.16 2.60
C LEU A 74 1.63 3.83 1.54
N MET A 75 2.24 4.10 0.40
CA MET A 75 1.52 4.56 -0.77
C MET A 75 1.75 3.57 -1.90
N ALA A 76 0.65 3.18 -2.56
CA ALA A 76 0.71 2.17 -3.62
C ALA A 76 -0.18 2.55 -4.78
N VAL A 77 0.22 2.08 -5.97
CA VAL A 77 -0.63 2.14 -7.15
C VAL A 77 -1.28 0.78 -7.31
N VAL A 78 -2.59 0.76 -7.47
CA VAL A 78 -3.35 -0.47 -7.63
C VAL A 78 -4.34 -0.32 -8.78
N ASP A 79 -4.69 -1.45 -9.42
CA ASP A 79 -5.79 -1.44 -10.38
C ASP A 79 -7.12 -1.66 -9.64
N SER A 80 -8.22 -1.53 -10.38
CA SER A 80 -9.55 -1.64 -9.77
C SER A 80 -9.79 -3.02 -9.18
N GLN A 81 -9.30 -4.06 -9.81
CA GLN A 81 -9.47 -5.43 -9.34
C GLN A 81 -8.74 -5.64 -8.02
N THR A 82 -7.50 -5.17 -7.93
CA THR A 82 -6.72 -5.24 -6.69
C THR A 82 -7.40 -4.43 -5.59
N PHE A 83 -7.91 -3.26 -5.94
CA PHE A 83 -8.58 -2.42 -4.96
C PHE A 83 -9.84 -3.11 -4.40
N ASP A 84 -10.58 -3.82 -5.23
CA ASP A 84 -11.79 -4.53 -4.80
C ASP A 84 -11.47 -5.63 -3.78
N HIS A 85 -10.27 -6.18 -3.82
CA HIS A 85 -9.81 -7.22 -2.90
C HIS A 85 -8.85 -6.70 -1.83
N PHE A 86 -8.77 -5.39 -1.69
CA PHE A 86 -7.74 -4.77 -0.84
C PHE A 86 -7.82 -5.21 0.61
N GLU A 87 -9.02 -5.40 1.15
CA GLU A 87 -9.18 -5.86 2.53
C GLU A 87 -8.59 -7.25 2.73
N ASP A 88 -8.78 -8.14 1.76
CA ASP A 88 -8.23 -9.50 1.86
C ASP A 88 -6.71 -9.48 1.77
N ILE A 89 -6.16 -8.62 0.94
CA ILE A 89 -4.71 -8.51 0.75
C ILE A 89 -4.05 -7.94 2.01
N THR A 90 -4.73 -7.02 2.68
CA THR A 90 -4.16 -6.30 3.82
C THR A 90 -4.69 -6.77 5.16
N LYS A 91 -5.14 -7.99 5.24
CA LYS A 91 -5.57 -8.58 6.51
C LYS A 91 -4.45 -8.75 7.49
#